data_f5ccc1c1acbe89df3c4c41eed0d196ee
#
_entry.id   f5ccc1c1acbe89df3c4c41eed0d196ee
#
_cell.length_a   1.000
_cell.length_b   1.000
_cell.length_c   1.000
_cell.angle_alpha   90.00
_cell.angle_beta   90.00
_cell.angle_gamma   90.00
#
_symmetry.space_group_name_H-M   'P 1'
#
loop_
_entity.id
_entity.type
_entity.pdbx_description
1 polymer ?
#
loop_
_entity_poly.entity_id
_entity_poly.type
_entity_poly.pdbx_seq_one_letter_code
_entity_poly.pdbx_strand_id
1 'polypeptide(L)'
;VIGTDNVLSAAENFFVKKVVILSTDKAAYPINAMGMSKAIMEKVMIAKSRNLDSSKTIFCGTRYGNVMASRGSVIPLFIDQIKQNKTLTITNGKMTRFMMTLDEAVELVLYAFENGDQGELFVQKSPAADIKTLALALIDLYKSNSKIEEIGIRHGEKMYETLVTKEEMLKTQNFDNYFKIASDNRDLYYDKYFSQSPKFKGNYDEYNSNNTKRLNYKEMKRLLLKLPIVIKDLKI
;
A
#
# COMPACT_ATOMS: atom_id res chain seq x y z
N VAL A 1 -11.17 10.86 -7.27
CA VAL A 1 -11.15 12.20 -6.66
C VAL A 1 -12.60 12.64 -6.40
N ILE A 2 -13.38 12.96 -7.43
CA ILE A 2 -14.77 13.47 -7.29
C ILE A 2 -15.65 12.48 -6.51
N GLY A 3 -15.60 11.17 -6.80
CA GLY A 3 -16.38 10.17 -6.07
C GLY A 3 -16.07 10.16 -4.57
N THR A 4 -14.79 10.31 -4.19
CA THR A 4 -14.40 10.43 -2.79
C THR A 4 -14.92 11.71 -2.16
N ASP A 5 -14.79 12.83 -2.86
CA ASP A 5 -15.31 14.12 -2.39
C ASP A 5 -16.82 14.05 -2.13
N ASN A 6 -17.60 13.48 -3.03
CA ASN A 6 -19.03 13.28 -2.88
C ASN A 6 -19.38 12.39 -1.68
N VAL A 7 -18.66 11.27 -1.51
CA VAL A 7 -18.88 10.35 -0.37
C VAL A 7 -18.57 11.03 0.96
N LEU A 8 -17.46 11.77 1.03
CA LEU A 8 -17.07 12.49 2.25
C LEU A 8 -18.08 13.61 2.58
N SER A 9 -18.56 14.37 1.57
CA SER A 9 -19.61 15.37 1.75
C SER A 9 -20.93 14.78 2.25
N ALA A 10 -21.33 13.65 1.67
CA ALA A 10 -22.52 12.93 2.13
C ALA A 10 -22.35 12.43 3.57
N ALA A 11 -21.20 11.86 3.89
CA ALA A 11 -20.90 11.38 5.24
C ALA A 11 -20.95 12.50 6.30
N GLU A 12 -20.42 13.68 5.97
CA GLU A 12 -20.52 14.87 6.80
C GLU A 12 -21.98 15.30 7.02
N ASN A 13 -22.74 15.42 5.94
CA ASN A 13 -24.14 15.88 5.98
C ASN A 13 -25.05 14.91 6.77
N PHE A 14 -24.75 13.62 6.76
CA PHE A 14 -25.52 12.60 7.47
C PHE A 14 -24.88 12.15 8.78
N PHE A 15 -23.87 12.86 9.28
CA PHE A 15 -23.21 12.61 10.56
C PHE A 15 -22.69 11.19 10.71
N VAL A 16 -22.11 10.63 9.65
CA VAL A 16 -21.44 9.33 9.71
C VAL A 16 -20.24 9.44 10.64
N LYS A 17 -20.19 8.64 11.69
CA LYS A 17 -19.18 8.76 12.75
C LYS A 17 -17.74 8.70 12.24
N LYS A 18 -17.44 7.77 11.32
CA LYS A 18 -16.10 7.64 10.78
C LYS A 18 -16.12 7.11 9.34
N VAL A 19 -15.27 7.67 8.50
CA VAL A 19 -15.01 7.21 7.13
C VAL A 19 -13.52 6.93 6.97
N VAL A 20 -13.18 5.73 6.50
CA VAL A 20 -11.81 5.35 6.16
C VAL A 20 -11.68 5.26 4.65
N ILE A 21 -10.88 6.14 4.04
CA ILE A 21 -10.58 6.05 2.62
C ILE A 21 -9.47 5.02 2.35
N LEU A 22 -9.59 4.30 1.25
CA LEU A 22 -8.62 3.28 0.86
C LEU A 22 -7.68 3.83 -0.22
N SER A 23 -6.41 4.01 0.13
CA SER A 23 -5.36 4.47 -0.76
C SER A 23 -4.36 3.35 -1.11
N THR A 24 -3.24 3.68 -1.69
CA THR A 24 -2.29 2.73 -2.28
C THR A 24 -0.87 3.29 -2.22
N ASP A 25 0.13 2.42 -2.24
CA ASP A 25 1.55 2.73 -2.46
C ASP A 25 1.80 3.64 -3.68
N LYS A 26 0.93 3.55 -4.69
CA LYS A 26 1.06 4.36 -5.91
C LYS A 26 0.72 5.83 -5.72
N ALA A 27 0.08 6.19 -4.58
CA ALA A 27 -0.13 7.58 -4.17
C ALA A 27 1.14 8.24 -3.62
N ALA A 28 2.09 7.45 -3.11
CA ALA A 28 3.40 7.93 -2.70
C ALA A 28 4.32 8.05 -3.93
N TYR A 29 4.90 9.23 -4.17
CA TYR A 29 5.69 9.54 -5.37
C TYR A 29 5.01 9.07 -6.67
N PRO A 30 3.82 9.59 -7.01
CA PRO A 30 3.02 9.09 -8.12
C PRO A 30 3.67 9.39 -9.47
N ILE A 31 3.75 8.38 -10.35
CA ILE A 31 4.33 8.49 -11.69
C ILE A 31 3.33 8.23 -12.82
N ASN A 32 2.09 7.91 -12.49
CA ASN A 32 1.02 7.66 -13.46
C ASN A 32 -0.31 8.27 -13.00
N ALA A 33 -1.27 8.39 -13.92
CA ALA A 33 -2.57 9.03 -13.67
C ALA A 33 -3.34 8.41 -12.50
N MET A 34 -3.29 7.08 -12.33
CA MET A 34 -3.95 6.40 -11.22
C MET A 34 -3.30 6.78 -9.88
N GLY A 35 -1.97 6.75 -9.78
CA GLY A 35 -1.24 7.19 -8.59
C GLY A 35 -1.52 8.66 -8.26
N MET A 36 -1.49 9.55 -9.27
CA MET A 36 -1.81 10.98 -9.11
C MET A 36 -3.24 11.17 -8.59
N SER A 37 -4.21 10.48 -9.16
CA SER A 37 -5.61 10.57 -8.72
C SER A 37 -5.78 10.11 -7.27
N LYS A 38 -5.07 9.06 -6.86
CA LYS A 38 -5.07 8.58 -5.47
C LYS A 38 -4.37 9.55 -4.52
N ALA A 39 -3.25 10.16 -4.92
CA ALA A 39 -2.59 11.19 -4.14
C ALA A 39 -3.50 12.41 -3.93
N ILE A 40 -4.21 12.86 -4.97
CA ILE A 40 -5.19 13.95 -4.86
C ILE A 40 -6.35 13.53 -3.94
N MET A 41 -6.82 12.29 -4.03
CA MET A 41 -7.87 11.75 -3.15
C MET A 41 -7.47 11.86 -1.66
N GLU A 42 -6.22 11.49 -1.30
CA GLU A 42 -5.72 11.66 0.06
C GLU A 42 -5.72 13.13 0.49
N LYS A 43 -5.31 14.05 -0.39
CA LYS A 43 -5.31 15.49 -0.09
C LYS A 43 -6.73 16.05 0.08
N VAL A 44 -7.69 15.58 -0.70
CA VAL A 44 -9.12 15.94 -0.54
C VAL A 44 -9.63 15.49 0.84
N MET A 45 -9.34 14.26 1.25
CA MET A 45 -9.71 13.77 2.57
C MET A 45 -9.09 14.62 3.68
N ILE A 46 -7.78 14.90 3.61
CA ILE A 46 -7.09 15.73 4.60
C ILE A 46 -7.67 17.15 4.63
N ALA A 47 -7.95 17.75 3.47
CA ALA A 47 -8.51 19.09 3.40
C ALA A 47 -9.91 19.17 4.04
N LYS A 48 -10.77 18.19 3.75
CA LYS A 48 -12.11 18.11 4.38
C LYS A 48 -12.02 17.87 5.88
N SER A 49 -11.14 17.00 6.33
CA SER A 49 -10.98 16.68 7.75
C SER A 49 -10.62 17.91 8.62
N ARG A 50 -9.91 18.89 8.06
CA ARG A 50 -9.51 20.12 8.79
C ARG A 50 -10.68 20.98 9.25
N ASN A 51 -11.78 20.98 8.49
CA ASN A 51 -12.93 21.84 8.72
C ASN A 51 -14.05 21.13 9.50
N LEU A 52 -13.83 19.84 9.83
CA LEU A 52 -14.84 19.05 10.52
C LEU A 52 -14.74 19.15 12.03
N ASP A 53 -15.91 19.17 12.66
CA ASP A 53 -16.03 18.90 14.09
C ASP A 53 -15.81 17.39 14.33
N SER A 54 -14.67 17.05 14.94
CA SER A 54 -14.28 15.67 15.23
C SER A 54 -15.25 14.93 16.16
N SER A 55 -16.09 15.66 16.89
CA SER A 55 -17.15 15.04 17.71
C SER A 55 -18.30 14.46 16.86
N LYS A 56 -18.42 14.88 15.61
CA LYS A 56 -19.49 14.45 14.70
C LYS A 56 -19.04 13.43 13.66
N THR A 57 -17.96 13.71 12.96
CA THR A 57 -17.49 12.89 11.85
C THR A 57 -15.97 12.90 11.79
N ILE A 58 -15.34 11.74 11.65
CA ILE A 58 -13.90 11.58 11.49
C ILE A 58 -13.59 11.06 10.09
N PHE A 59 -12.67 11.71 9.37
CA PHE A 59 -12.11 11.22 8.11
C PHE A 59 -10.66 10.84 8.29
N CYS A 60 -10.33 9.59 8.05
CA CYS A 60 -8.97 9.08 8.01
C CYS A 60 -8.79 8.13 6.83
N GLY A 61 -7.62 7.54 6.68
CA GLY A 61 -7.37 6.64 5.55
C GLY A 61 -6.33 5.58 5.83
N THR A 62 -6.23 4.64 4.89
CA THR A 62 -5.20 3.62 4.87
C THR A 62 -4.46 3.67 3.55
N ARG A 63 -3.17 3.36 3.58
CA ARG A 63 -2.33 3.19 2.40
C ARG A 63 -1.64 1.84 2.51
N TYR A 64 -1.83 0.97 1.54
CA TYR A 64 -1.23 -0.35 1.51
C TYR A 64 -0.65 -0.69 0.14
N GLY A 65 0.27 -1.64 0.15
CA GLY A 65 0.95 -2.12 -1.04
C GLY A 65 0.11 -3.11 -1.85
N ASN A 66 0.79 -4.01 -2.53
CA ASN A 66 0.13 -5.02 -3.35
C ASN A 66 -0.56 -6.06 -2.47
N VAL A 67 -1.87 -6.19 -2.61
CA VAL A 67 -2.63 -7.31 -2.03
C VAL A 67 -2.44 -8.53 -2.91
N MET A 68 -1.89 -9.60 -2.33
CA MET A 68 -1.55 -10.84 -3.02
C MET A 68 -2.79 -11.51 -3.62
N ALA A 69 -2.63 -12.08 -4.81
CA ALA A 69 -3.69 -12.77 -5.55
C ALA A 69 -4.95 -11.93 -5.83
N SER A 70 -4.86 -10.59 -5.77
CA SER A 70 -5.94 -9.73 -6.22
C SER A 70 -6.23 -9.93 -7.71
N ARG A 71 -7.48 -9.63 -8.13
CA ARG A 71 -7.92 -9.80 -9.52
C ARG A 71 -7.03 -9.01 -10.48
N GLY A 72 -6.52 -9.69 -11.53
CA GLY A 72 -5.63 -9.09 -12.52
C GLY A 72 -4.20 -8.84 -12.06
N SER A 73 -3.81 -9.35 -10.89
CA SER A 73 -2.43 -9.23 -10.37
C SER A 73 -1.50 -10.32 -10.90
N VAL A 74 -0.21 -10.18 -10.57
CA VAL A 74 0.85 -11.05 -11.08
C VAL A 74 0.72 -12.52 -10.63
N ILE A 75 0.20 -12.79 -9.42
CA ILE A 75 0.07 -14.17 -8.92
C ILE A 75 -0.93 -14.97 -9.74
N PRO A 76 -2.19 -14.53 -9.95
CA PRO A 76 -3.10 -15.22 -10.88
C PRO A 76 -2.52 -15.39 -12.28
N LEU A 77 -1.85 -14.36 -12.83
CA LEU A 77 -1.21 -14.44 -14.14
C LEU A 77 -0.18 -15.57 -14.20
N PHE A 78 0.71 -15.66 -13.22
CA PHE A 78 1.74 -16.72 -13.17
C PHE A 78 1.12 -18.10 -13.01
N ILE A 79 0.08 -18.24 -12.18
CA ILE A 79 -0.64 -19.50 -12.03
C ILE A 79 -1.27 -19.93 -13.36
N ASP A 80 -1.91 -19.01 -14.09
CA ASP A 80 -2.50 -19.31 -15.39
C ASP A 80 -1.44 -19.69 -16.42
N GLN A 81 -0.30 -19.02 -16.45
CA GLN A 81 0.83 -19.36 -17.33
C GLN A 81 1.38 -20.77 -17.00
N ILE A 82 1.54 -21.10 -15.71
CA ILE A 82 1.98 -22.41 -15.26
C ILE A 82 1.02 -23.51 -15.70
N LYS A 83 -0.30 -23.34 -15.47
CA LYS A 83 -1.33 -24.31 -15.86
C LYS A 83 -1.38 -24.55 -17.36
N GLN A 84 -1.02 -23.55 -18.15
CA GLN A 84 -0.96 -23.64 -19.60
C GLN A 84 0.41 -24.12 -20.12
N ASN A 85 1.33 -24.52 -19.25
CA ASN A 85 2.73 -24.87 -19.57
C ASN A 85 3.46 -23.78 -20.38
N LYS A 86 3.12 -22.52 -20.12
CA LYS A 86 3.75 -21.34 -20.75
C LYS A 86 4.95 -20.86 -19.94
N THR A 87 5.80 -20.09 -20.58
CA THR A 87 6.88 -19.32 -19.93
C THR A 87 6.26 -18.22 -19.07
N LEU A 88 6.75 -18.04 -17.84
CA LEU A 88 6.38 -16.93 -16.98
C LEU A 88 7.08 -15.66 -17.46
N THR A 89 6.29 -14.66 -17.83
CA THR A 89 6.82 -13.37 -18.27
C THR A 89 6.91 -12.40 -17.08
N ILE A 90 8.11 -11.92 -16.80
CA ILE A 90 8.37 -10.92 -15.77
C ILE A 90 8.98 -9.67 -16.39
N THR A 91 8.67 -8.49 -15.83
CA THR A 91 9.20 -7.23 -16.35
C THR A 91 10.67 -7.03 -16.01
N ASN A 92 11.05 -7.28 -14.76
CA ASN A 92 12.41 -7.31 -14.26
C ASN A 92 12.46 -8.14 -12.97
N GLY A 93 13.36 -9.10 -12.90
CA GLY A 93 13.46 -10.02 -11.75
C GLY A 93 13.86 -9.34 -10.44
N LYS A 94 14.51 -8.18 -10.50
CA LYS A 94 14.95 -7.40 -9.34
C LYS A 94 13.89 -6.43 -8.81
N MET A 95 12.77 -6.26 -9.52
CA MET A 95 11.65 -5.45 -9.01
C MET A 95 11.13 -6.00 -7.70
N THR A 96 10.91 -5.12 -6.73
CA THR A 96 10.36 -5.52 -5.44
C THR A 96 8.94 -5.02 -5.26
N ARG A 97 8.12 -5.83 -4.60
CA ARG A 97 6.75 -5.50 -4.27
C ARG A 97 6.46 -5.91 -2.82
N PHE A 98 5.65 -5.11 -2.14
CA PHE A 98 5.11 -5.52 -0.85
C PHE A 98 4.24 -6.75 -1.02
N MET A 99 4.27 -7.63 -0.03
CA MET A 99 3.49 -8.87 0.00
C MET A 99 2.55 -8.82 1.19
N MET A 100 1.31 -8.45 0.93
CA MET A 100 0.24 -8.33 1.92
C MET A 100 -0.89 -9.28 1.56
N THR A 101 -1.42 -10.00 2.54
CA THR A 101 -2.62 -10.82 2.37
C THR A 101 -3.88 -9.94 2.38
N LEU A 102 -5.01 -10.49 1.92
CA LEU A 102 -6.29 -9.79 2.01
C LEU A 102 -6.71 -9.56 3.48
N ASP A 103 -6.47 -10.54 4.33
CA ASP A 103 -6.80 -10.46 5.76
C ASP A 103 -6.03 -9.32 6.42
N GLU A 104 -4.72 -9.21 6.17
CA GLU A 104 -3.89 -8.10 6.66
C GLU A 104 -4.38 -6.74 6.14
N ALA A 105 -4.85 -6.67 4.88
CA ALA A 105 -5.43 -5.43 4.34
C ALA A 105 -6.74 -5.05 5.05
N VAL A 106 -7.59 -6.03 5.38
CA VAL A 106 -8.82 -5.82 6.15
C VAL A 106 -8.48 -5.40 7.58
N GLU A 107 -7.54 -6.06 8.24
CA GLU A 107 -7.08 -5.72 9.59
C GLU A 107 -6.57 -4.27 9.67
N LEU A 108 -5.82 -3.80 8.67
CA LEU A 108 -5.39 -2.40 8.59
C LEU A 108 -6.58 -1.43 8.55
N VAL A 109 -7.62 -1.76 7.79
CA VAL A 109 -8.83 -0.91 7.71
C VAL A 109 -9.57 -0.89 9.05
N LEU A 110 -9.74 -2.05 9.68
CA LEU A 110 -10.37 -2.14 11.01
C LEU A 110 -9.55 -1.37 12.06
N TYR A 111 -8.22 -1.50 12.04
CA TYR A 111 -7.34 -0.74 12.91
C TYR A 111 -7.51 0.78 12.73
N ALA A 112 -7.63 1.25 11.48
CA ALA A 112 -7.89 2.66 11.19
C ALA A 112 -9.28 3.12 11.65
N PHE A 113 -10.30 2.24 11.59
CA PHE A 113 -11.62 2.53 12.16
C PHE A 113 -11.57 2.72 13.68
N GLU A 114 -10.79 1.92 14.37
CA GLU A 114 -10.68 1.98 15.83
C GLU A 114 -9.81 3.17 16.28
N ASN A 115 -8.65 3.36 15.65
CA ASN A 115 -7.57 4.20 16.15
C ASN A 115 -7.36 5.50 15.36
N GLY A 116 -8.10 5.72 14.27
CA GLY A 116 -7.88 6.87 13.39
C GLY A 116 -8.55 8.15 13.87
N ASP A 117 -7.81 9.25 13.76
CA ASP A 117 -8.27 10.61 13.97
C ASP A 117 -8.28 11.42 12.66
N GLN A 118 -8.69 12.68 12.74
CA GLN A 118 -8.87 13.57 11.59
C GLN A 118 -7.62 13.68 10.71
N GLY A 119 -7.77 13.29 9.45
CA GLY A 119 -6.76 13.45 8.42
C GLY A 119 -5.55 12.50 8.51
N GLU A 120 -5.58 11.53 9.43
CA GLU A 120 -4.50 10.56 9.59
C GLU A 120 -4.53 9.49 8.50
N LEU A 121 -3.34 8.99 8.12
CA LEU A 121 -3.16 7.85 7.22
C LEU A 121 -2.40 6.73 7.93
N PHE A 122 -2.95 5.52 7.86
CA PHE A 122 -2.33 4.32 8.41
C PHE A 122 -1.69 3.48 7.30
N VAL A 123 -0.51 2.97 7.59
CA VAL A 123 0.29 2.14 6.69
C VAL A 123 0.72 0.88 7.42
N GLN A 124 0.44 -0.29 6.85
CA GLN A 124 0.91 -1.55 7.41
C GLN A 124 2.36 -1.81 7.03
N LYS A 125 3.16 -2.26 8.00
CA LYS A 125 4.51 -2.74 7.75
C LYS A 125 4.45 -4.15 7.17
N SER A 126 4.56 -4.23 5.85
CA SER A 126 4.51 -5.50 5.14
C SER A 126 5.91 -5.93 4.70
N PRO A 127 6.20 -7.23 4.67
CA PRO A 127 7.39 -7.73 4.03
C PRO A 127 7.32 -7.53 2.51
N ALA A 128 8.45 -7.62 1.84
CA ALA A 128 8.52 -7.54 0.39
C ALA A 128 9.28 -8.72 -0.20
N ALA A 129 9.06 -8.97 -1.47
CA ALA A 129 9.85 -9.90 -2.25
C ALA A 129 10.17 -9.34 -3.64
N ASP A 130 11.23 -9.84 -4.24
CA ASP A 130 11.47 -9.63 -5.66
C ASP A 130 10.59 -10.55 -6.51
N ILE A 131 10.28 -10.10 -7.71
CA ILE A 131 9.37 -10.80 -8.63
C ILE A 131 9.95 -12.16 -9.06
N LYS A 132 11.27 -12.30 -9.15
CA LYS A 132 11.93 -13.58 -9.47
C LYS A 132 11.71 -14.61 -8.37
N THR A 133 11.86 -14.22 -7.09
CA THR A 133 11.60 -15.11 -5.95
C THR A 133 10.14 -15.57 -5.92
N LEU A 134 9.20 -14.68 -6.21
CA LEU A 134 7.78 -15.01 -6.32
C LEU A 134 7.52 -16.03 -7.44
N ALA A 135 8.07 -15.80 -8.64
CA ALA A 135 7.92 -16.69 -9.80
C ALA A 135 8.50 -18.08 -9.52
N LEU A 136 9.71 -18.16 -8.99
CA LEU A 136 10.36 -19.42 -8.63
C LEU A 136 9.58 -20.20 -7.57
N ALA A 137 9.04 -19.51 -6.56
CA ALA A 137 8.24 -20.14 -5.51
C ALA A 137 6.95 -20.75 -6.07
N LEU A 138 6.28 -20.09 -7.02
CA LEU A 138 5.10 -20.64 -7.70
C LEU A 138 5.44 -21.82 -8.60
N ILE A 139 6.49 -21.72 -9.42
CA ILE A 139 6.95 -22.84 -10.27
C ILE A 139 7.16 -24.11 -9.44
N ASP A 140 7.83 -23.98 -8.30
CA ASP A 140 8.10 -25.13 -7.44
C ASP A 140 6.82 -25.64 -6.73
N LEU A 141 5.95 -24.76 -6.22
CA LEU A 141 4.70 -25.19 -5.60
C LEU A 141 3.81 -25.99 -6.55
N TYR A 142 3.76 -25.57 -7.82
CA TYR A 142 2.99 -26.23 -8.85
C TYR A 142 3.77 -27.37 -9.56
N LYS A 143 5.00 -27.67 -9.12
CA LYS A 143 5.89 -28.69 -9.72
C LYS A 143 6.02 -28.53 -11.24
N SER A 144 6.10 -27.28 -11.69
CA SER A 144 6.14 -26.91 -13.11
C SER A 144 7.57 -26.85 -13.64
N ASN A 145 7.76 -27.13 -14.93
CA ASN A 145 9.01 -26.92 -15.66
C ASN A 145 8.99 -25.59 -16.45
N SER A 146 8.06 -24.67 -16.16
CA SER A 146 7.97 -23.39 -16.84
C SER A 146 9.24 -22.57 -16.68
N LYS A 147 9.68 -21.96 -17.78
CA LYS A 147 10.83 -21.04 -17.77
C LYS A 147 10.39 -19.63 -17.36
N ILE A 148 11.33 -18.80 -16.94
CA ILE A 148 11.11 -17.39 -16.67
C ILE A 148 11.79 -16.58 -17.78
N GLU A 149 11.08 -15.60 -18.33
CA GLU A 149 11.58 -14.68 -19.35
C GLU A 149 11.37 -13.24 -18.90
N GLU A 150 12.43 -12.43 -18.96
CA GLU A 150 12.35 -11.00 -18.68
C GLU A 150 11.97 -10.23 -19.95
N ILE A 151 10.83 -9.54 -19.92
CA ILE A 151 10.28 -8.79 -21.07
C ILE A 151 10.59 -7.29 -21.02
N GLY A 152 11.30 -6.81 -19.99
CA GLY A 152 11.63 -5.40 -19.78
C GLY A 152 10.58 -4.62 -19.00
N ILE A 153 11.01 -3.46 -18.49
CA ILE A 153 10.20 -2.58 -17.65
C ILE A 153 9.19 -1.83 -18.52
N ARG A 154 7.93 -1.81 -18.12
CA ARG A 154 6.87 -1.07 -18.79
C ARG A 154 6.88 0.40 -18.39
N HIS A 155 6.37 1.27 -19.26
CA HIS A 155 6.18 2.67 -18.92
C HIS A 155 5.28 2.83 -17.68
N GLY A 156 5.72 3.64 -16.73
CA GLY A 156 4.96 3.89 -15.49
C GLY A 156 5.07 2.78 -14.42
N GLU A 157 5.99 1.83 -14.55
CA GLU A 157 6.33 0.86 -13.52
C GLU A 157 7.57 1.30 -12.73
N LYS A 158 7.52 1.15 -11.41
CA LYS A 158 8.63 1.43 -10.50
C LYS A 158 9.43 0.19 -10.20
N MET A 159 10.74 0.33 -9.97
CA MET A 159 11.58 -0.76 -9.49
C MET A 159 11.18 -1.25 -8.09
N TYR A 160 10.74 -0.34 -7.24
CA TYR A 160 10.20 -0.59 -5.90
C TYR A 160 9.03 0.34 -5.62
N GLU A 161 8.15 -0.04 -4.70
CA GLU A 161 7.01 0.76 -4.28
C GLU A 161 7.26 1.40 -2.92
N THR A 162 6.83 2.65 -2.76
CA THR A 162 6.97 3.42 -1.51
C THR A 162 5.61 3.53 -0.82
N LEU A 163 5.56 3.27 0.48
CA LEU A 163 4.36 3.40 1.30
C LEU A 163 4.38 4.67 2.16
N VAL A 164 5.56 5.08 2.65
CA VAL A 164 5.73 6.34 3.38
C VAL A 164 6.88 7.10 2.74
N THR A 165 6.62 8.31 2.26
CA THR A 165 7.66 9.14 1.64
C THR A 165 8.65 9.66 2.68
N LYS A 166 9.81 10.12 2.24
CA LYS A 166 10.83 10.70 3.12
C LYS A 166 10.30 11.89 3.92
N GLU A 167 9.49 12.72 3.29
CA GLU A 167 8.86 13.90 3.90
C GLU A 167 7.78 13.50 4.92
N GLU A 168 7.03 12.42 4.64
CA GLU A 168 6.03 11.89 5.55
C GLU A 168 6.65 11.24 6.77
N MET A 169 7.82 10.58 6.63
CA MET A 169 8.53 9.96 7.76
C MET A 169 8.87 10.96 8.87
N LEU A 170 9.06 12.23 8.55
CA LEU A 170 9.32 13.29 9.54
C LEU A 170 8.17 13.47 10.55
N LYS A 171 6.95 13.14 10.18
CA LYS A 171 5.73 13.27 11.01
C LYS A 171 5.04 11.93 11.28
N THR A 172 5.71 10.83 10.99
CA THR A 172 5.18 9.48 11.12
C THR A 172 5.46 8.94 12.53
N GLN A 173 4.42 8.45 13.18
CA GLN A 173 4.53 7.68 14.41
C GLN A 173 4.73 6.20 14.07
N ASN A 174 5.62 5.56 14.80
CA ASN A 174 6.02 4.17 14.57
C ASN A 174 5.42 3.25 15.64
N PHE A 175 4.47 2.41 15.25
CA PHE A 175 3.91 1.34 16.07
C PHE A 175 4.47 -0.03 15.61
N ASP A 176 4.23 -1.09 16.36
CA ASP A 176 4.80 -2.41 16.06
C ASP A 176 4.51 -2.87 14.62
N ASN A 177 3.24 -2.89 14.23
CA ASN A 177 2.81 -3.38 12.92
C ASN A 177 2.43 -2.27 11.93
N TYR A 178 2.36 -1.01 12.39
CA TYR A 178 1.82 0.09 11.60
C TYR A 178 2.70 1.33 11.68
N PHE A 179 2.64 2.13 10.63
CA PHE A 179 2.98 3.54 10.67
C PHE A 179 1.71 4.37 10.66
N LYS A 180 1.68 5.43 11.46
CA LYS A 180 0.64 6.44 11.44
C LYS A 180 1.22 7.76 10.97
N ILE A 181 0.81 8.21 9.79
CA ILE A 181 1.21 9.48 9.21
C ILE A 181 0.21 10.53 9.74
N ALA A 182 0.71 11.45 10.55
CA ALA A 182 -0.10 12.53 11.09
C ALA A 182 -0.64 13.44 9.98
N SER A 183 -1.85 13.98 10.19
CA SER A 183 -2.40 14.98 9.28
C SER A 183 -1.50 16.22 9.22
N ASP A 184 -1.49 16.89 8.06
CA ASP A 184 -0.80 18.16 7.91
C ASP A 184 -1.74 19.29 8.27
N ASN A 185 -1.69 19.73 9.51
CA ASN A 185 -2.53 20.79 10.07
C ASN A 185 -1.89 22.19 9.99
N ARG A 186 -0.82 22.32 9.19
CA ARG A 186 -0.13 23.62 9.07
C ARG A 186 -0.96 24.63 8.30
N ASP A 187 -1.14 25.81 8.88
CA ASP A 187 -1.64 26.98 8.20
C ASP A 187 -0.61 27.52 7.20
N LEU A 188 -1.08 28.20 6.15
CA LEU A 188 -0.23 28.90 5.18
C LEU A 188 0.51 30.14 5.77
N TYR A 189 0.39 30.38 7.06
CA TYR A 189 1.08 31.48 7.76
C TYR A 189 2.54 31.11 8.02
N TYR A 190 3.42 31.58 7.16
CA TYR A 190 4.87 31.34 7.20
C TYR A 190 5.52 31.78 8.52
N ASP A 191 5.06 32.84 9.14
CA ASP A 191 5.64 33.36 10.41
C ASP A 191 5.49 32.40 11.59
N LYS A 192 4.34 31.70 11.68
CA LYS A 192 4.15 30.61 12.66
C LYS A 192 5.02 29.39 12.37
N TYR A 193 5.32 29.14 11.09
CA TYR A 193 6.14 28.00 10.68
C TYR A 193 7.57 28.09 11.22
N PHE A 194 8.18 29.27 11.20
CA PHE A 194 9.57 29.46 11.69
C PHE A 194 9.68 29.44 13.23
N SER A 195 8.62 29.78 13.95
CA SER A 195 8.65 29.86 15.41
C SER A 195 8.22 28.59 16.13
N GLN A 196 7.38 27.74 15.50
CA GLN A 196 6.71 26.61 16.16
C GLN A 196 6.93 25.26 15.50
N SER A 197 7.61 25.19 14.34
CA SER A 197 7.88 23.90 13.69
C SER A 197 8.86 23.08 14.49
N PRO A 198 8.58 21.81 14.81
CA PRO A 198 9.55 20.91 15.39
C PRO A 198 10.79 20.85 14.48
N LYS A 199 11.96 21.13 15.03
CA LYS A 199 13.23 20.93 14.30
C LYS A 199 13.46 19.43 14.20
N PHE A 200 13.00 18.81 13.15
CA PHE A 200 13.29 17.41 12.86
C PHE A 200 14.79 17.28 12.53
N LYS A 201 15.57 16.79 13.49
CA LYS A 201 16.98 16.45 13.32
C LYS A 201 17.06 14.95 13.06
N GLY A 202 17.39 14.54 11.85
CA GLY A 202 17.64 13.15 11.50
C GLY A 202 17.59 12.92 9.99
N ASN A 203 18.33 11.95 9.53
CA ASN A 203 18.20 11.43 8.17
C ASN A 203 17.16 10.32 8.24
N TYR A 204 15.93 10.61 7.82
CA TYR A 204 14.86 9.62 7.76
C TYR A 204 14.75 9.12 6.32
N ASP A 205 14.92 7.81 6.14
CA ASP A 205 14.70 7.19 4.86
C ASP A 205 13.19 6.90 4.68
N GLU A 206 12.73 6.91 3.43
CA GLU A 206 11.38 6.49 3.08
C GLU A 206 11.14 5.02 3.47
N TYR A 207 9.89 4.63 3.68
CA TYR A 207 9.52 3.22 3.83
C TYR A 207 9.06 2.66 2.49
N ASN A 208 9.84 1.74 1.93
CA ASN A 208 9.61 1.19 0.61
C ASN A 208 9.86 -0.34 0.54
N SER A 209 9.45 -0.97 -0.55
CA SER A 209 9.60 -2.42 -0.73
C SER A 209 11.04 -2.90 -0.90
N ASN A 210 12.00 -1.99 -1.01
CA ASN A 210 13.42 -2.34 -1.10
C ASN A 210 14.13 -2.33 0.25
N ASN A 211 13.64 -1.57 1.24
CA ASN A 211 14.25 -1.44 2.56
C ASN A 211 13.45 -2.09 3.71
N THR A 212 12.35 -2.76 3.42
CA THR A 212 11.61 -3.57 4.40
C THR A 212 12.17 -4.99 4.50
N LYS A 213 11.62 -5.79 5.43
CA LYS A 213 11.96 -7.21 5.53
C LYS A 213 11.78 -7.93 4.18
N ARG A 214 12.85 -8.51 3.65
CA ARG A 214 12.81 -9.26 2.40
C ARG A 214 12.47 -10.73 2.68
N LEU A 215 11.41 -11.22 2.04
CA LEU A 215 11.06 -12.63 2.09
C LEU A 215 12.06 -13.44 1.28
N ASN A 216 12.61 -14.47 1.90
CA ASN A 216 13.37 -15.48 1.17
C ASN A 216 12.43 -16.49 0.49
N TYR A 217 13.00 -17.38 -0.32
CA TYR A 217 12.25 -18.37 -1.06
C TYR A 217 11.33 -19.26 -0.19
N LYS A 218 11.80 -19.72 0.98
CA LYS A 218 11.01 -20.59 1.87
C LYS A 218 9.86 -19.82 2.52
N GLU A 219 10.10 -18.56 2.92
CA GLU A 219 9.09 -17.67 3.48
C GLU A 219 8.02 -17.33 2.43
N MET A 220 8.44 -17.08 1.18
CA MET A 220 7.52 -16.83 0.07
C MET A 220 6.61 -18.04 -0.19
N LYS A 221 7.14 -19.25 -0.22
CA LYS A 221 6.33 -20.47 -0.37
C LYS A 221 5.30 -20.60 0.76
N ARG A 222 5.71 -20.39 2.02
CA ARG A 222 4.78 -20.44 3.16
C ARG A 222 3.66 -19.41 3.05
N LEU A 223 3.97 -18.22 2.55
CA LEU A 223 2.97 -17.17 2.38
C LEU A 223 2.01 -17.50 1.24
N LEU A 224 2.52 -18.01 0.11
CA LEU A 224 1.70 -18.45 -1.03
C LEU A 224 0.72 -19.56 -0.66
N LEU A 225 1.13 -20.50 0.20
CA LEU A 225 0.27 -21.59 0.69
C LEU A 225 -0.89 -21.14 1.58
N LYS A 226 -0.92 -19.88 2.02
CA LYS A 226 -2.06 -19.27 2.72
C LYS A 226 -3.11 -18.68 1.78
N LEU A 227 -2.80 -18.54 0.50
CA LEU A 227 -3.70 -17.90 -0.45
C LEU A 227 -4.82 -18.85 -0.91
N PRO A 228 -6.10 -18.44 -0.85
CA PRO A 228 -7.23 -19.28 -1.23
C PRO A 228 -7.12 -19.89 -2.64
N ILE A 229 -6.58 -19.12 -3.60
CA ILE A 229 -6.38 -19.60 -4.97
C ILE A 229 -5.38 -20.75 -5.03
N VAL A 230 -4.30 -20.69 -4.26
CA VAL A 230 -3.25 -21.71 -4.22
C VAL A 230 -3.76 -22.95 -3.48
N ILE A 231 -4.42 -22.76 -2.33
CA ILE A 231 -5.04 -23.85 -1.55
C ILE A 231 -6.02 -24.65 -2.43
N LYS A 232 -6.92 -23.92 -3.11
CA LYS A 232 -7.92 -24.54 -4.01
C LYS A 232 -7.28 -25.34 -5.15
N ASP A 233 -6.23 -24.79 -5.77
CA ASP A 233 -5.59 -25.41 -6.93
C ASP A 233 -4.78 -26.65 -6.55
N LEU A 234 -4.08 -26.60 -5.42
CA LEU A 234 -3.23 -27.69 -4.93
C LEU A 234 -4.01 -28.72 -4.08
N LYS A 235 -5.29 -28.48 -3.83
CA LYS A 235 -6.19 -29.34 -3.02
C LYS A 235 -5.62 -29.63 -1.61
N ILE A 236 -5.06 -28.59 -0.97
CA ILE A 236 -4.46 -28.67 0.36
C ILE A 236 -5.48 -28.20 1.40
#